data_2b88817771690707a049e8715c7afab0
#
_entry.id   2b88817771690707a049e8715c7afab0
#
_cell.length_a   1.000
_cell.length_b   1.000
_cell.length_c   1.000
_cell.angle_alpha   90.00
_cell.angle_beta   90.00
_cell.angle_gamma   90.00
#
_symmetry.space_group_name_H-M   'P 1'
#
loop_
_entity.id
_entity.type
_entity.pdbx_description
1 polymer ?
#
loop_
_entity_poly.entity_id
_entity_poly.type
_entity_poly.pdbx_seq_one_letter_code
_entity_poly.pdbx_strand_id
1 'polypeptide(L)'
;MTTAPAYAIGYLRDVRFGEEIAAYMERIDTTMAPFGGEFIVHGGAMSPREGEWDGDLIIIRFPSASAANEWYDSPGYQAILPLRTENSEGIVTIVDGVLPGHRGVDKLAELLGADSTA
;
A
#
# COMPACT_ATOMS: atom_id res chain seq x y z
N MET A 1 -7.92 23.01 0.96
CA MET A 1 -6.54 22.52 0.88
C MET A 1 -6.53 21.10 0.38
N THR A 2 -5.68 20.79 -0.60
CA THR A 2 -5.61 19.46 -1.18
C THR A 2 -4.64 18.61 -0.37
N THR A 3 -5.11 17.44 0.06
CA THR A 3 -4.27 16.47 0.78
C THR A 3 -3.75 15.45 -0.22
N ALA A 4 -2.46 15.13 -0.13
CA ALA A 4 -1.88 14.10 -0.96
C ALA A 4 -2.47 12.73 -0.58
N PRO A 5 -2.72 11.87 -1.55
CA PRO A 5 -3.11 10.50 -1.25
C PRO A 5 -1.96 9.75 -0.60
N ALA A 6 -2.26 8.62 0.00
CA ALA A 6 -1.23 7.71 0.50
C ALA A 6 -1.52 6.31 0.02
N TYR A 7 -0.53 5.47 0.07
CA TYR A 7 -0.62 4.12 -0.48
C TYR A 7 -0.14 3.10 0.55
N ALA A 8 -0.92 2.05 0.71
CA ALA A 8 -0.49 0.86 1.43
C ALA A 8 0.08 -0.07 0.38
N ILE A 9 1.36 -0.37 0.47
CA ILE A 9 2.05 -1.19 -0.52
C ILE A 9 2.44 -2.51 0.13
N GLY A 10 1.97 -3.60 -0.48
CA GLY A 10 2.34 -4.95 -0.08
C GLY A 10 3.17 -5.61 -1.17
N TYR A 11 4.28 -6.19 -0.76
CA TYR A 11 5.09 -7.07 -1.60
C TYR A 11 5.03 -8.44 -0.95
N LEU A 12 4.32 -9.36 -1.60
CA LEU A 12 4.04 -10.67 -1.01
C LEU A 12 4.73 -11.79 -1.78
N ARG A 13 5.30 -12.72 -1.04
CA ARG A 13 5.95 -13.90 -1.59
C ARG A 13 5.39 -15.15 -0.93
N ASP A 14 5.54 -16.26 -1.61
CA ASP A 14 5.17 -17.58 -1.07
C ASP A 14 3.76 -17.60 -0.50
N VAL A 15 2.82 -17.00 -1.23
CA VAL A 15 1.42 -17.00 -0.82
C VAL A 15 0.88 -18.42 -0.96
N ARG A 16 0.46 -18.98 0.16
CA ARG A 16 -0.13 -20.32 0.20
C ARG A 16 -1.65 -20.17 0.14
N PHE A 17 -2.16 -20.21 -1.07
CA PHE A 17 -3.58 -20.01 -1.31
C PHE A 17 -4.39 -21.14 -0.69
N GLY A 18 -5.46 -20.79 0.01
CA GLY A 18 -6.36 -21.72 0.66
C GLY A 18 -7.52 -20.96 1.29
N GLU A 19 -8.21 -21.60 2.21
CA GLU A 19 -9.38 -21.01 2.84
C GLU A 19 -9.09 -19.71 3.58
N GLU A 20 -7.93 -19.61 4.23
CA GLU A 20 -7.59 -18.42 5.01
C GLU A 20 -7.31 -17.23 4.12
N ILE A 21 -6.53 -17.43 3.04
CA ILE A 21 -6.27 -16.35 2.09
C ILE A 21 -7.57 -15.94 1.39
N ALA A 22 -8.42 -16.91 1.03
CA ALA A 22 -9.72 -16.61 0.43
C ALA A 22 -10.57 -15.78 1.38
N ALA A 23 -10.61 -16.13 2.66
CA ALA A 23 -11.35 -15.38 3.66
C ALA A 23 -10.82 -13.96 3.82
N TYR A 24 -9.49 -13.80 3.79
CA TYR A 24 -8.86 -12.47 3.83
C TYR A 24 -9.35 -11.62 2.65
N MET A 25 -9.31 -12.17 1.45
CA MET A 25 -9.74 -11.44 0.25
C MET A 25 -11.22 -11.10 0.26
N GLU A 26 -12.05 -11.98 0.81
CA GLU A 26 -13.49 -11.73 0.90
C GLU A 26 -13.84 -10.60 1.87
N ARG A 27 -12.97 -10.36 2.86
CA ARG A 27 -13.28 -9.44 3.96
C ARG A 27 -12.55 -8.11 3.89
N ILE A 28 -11.45 -8.03 3.13
CA ILE A 28 -10.61 -6.84 3.15
C ILE A 28 -11.34 -5.59 2.67
N ASP A 29 -12.16 -5.69 1.63
CA ASP A 29 -12.87 -4.53 1.09
C ASP A 29 -13.74 -3.86 2.16
N THR A 30 -14.44 -4.65 2.95
CA THR A 30 -15.28 -4.14 4.03
C THR A 30 -14.45 -3.36 5.06
N THR A 31 -13.22 -3.81 5.33
CA THR A 31 -12.36 -3.12 6.29
C THR A 31 -11.85 -1.80 5.75
N MET A 32 -11.68 -1.68 4.44
CA MET A 32 -11.15 -0.48 3.80
C MET A 32 -12.21 0.61 3.59
N ALA A 33 -13.46 0.20 3.39
CA ALA A 33 -14.53 1.13 3.02
C ALA A 33 -14.66 2.35 3.94
N PRO A 34 -14.63 2.21 5.28
CA PRO A 34 -14.76 3.39 6.15
C PRO A 34 -13.60 4.38 6.02
N PHE A 35 -12.49 3.97 5.45
CA PHE A 35 -11.28 4.79 5.36
C PHE A 35 -11.01 5.25 3.92
N GLY A 36 -11.90 4.94 3.00
CA GLY A 36 -11.78 5.39 1.62
C GLY A 36 -10.71 4.66 0.82
N GLY A 37 -10.34 3.44 1.25
CA GLY A 37 -9.34 2.64 0.54
C GLY A 37 -9.89 2.02 -0.73
N GLU A 38 -9.03 1.95 -1.75
CA GLU A 38 -9.38 1.28 -3.00
C GLU A 38 -8.14 0.62 -3.59
N PHE A 39 -8.30 -0.57 -4.12
CA PHE A 39 -7.19 -1.24 -4.80
C PHE A 39 -6.87 -0.51 -6.10
N ILE A 40 -5.58 -0.26 -6.35
CA ILE A 40 -5.12 0.24 -7.64
C ILE A 40 -4.15 -0.73 -8.32
N VAL A 41 -3.50 -1.61 -7.54
CA VAL A 41 -2.73 -2.75 -8.05
C VAL A 41 -3.04 -3.93 -7.14
N HIS A 42 -3.35 -5.05 -7.72
CA HIS A 42 -3.70 -6.24 -6.93
C HIS A 42 -3.20 -7.50 -7.64
N GLY A 43 -1.88 -7.71 -7.55
CA GLY A 43 -1.27 -8.88 -8.13
C GLY A 43 -1.32 -8.91 -9.65
N GLY A 44 -1.27 -7.76 -10.30
CA GLY A 44 -1.32 -7.69 -11.76
C GLY A 44 -0.08 -8.27 -12.42
N ALA A 45 -0.20 -8.54 -13.73
CA ALA A 45 0.92 -9.05 -14.51
C ALA A 45 2.08 -8.06 -14.50
N MET A 46 3.28 -8.59 -14.38
CA MET A 46 4.49 -7.78 -14.32
C MET A 46 5.26 -7.84 -15.64
N SER A 47 5.96 -6.76 -15.95
CA SER A 47 6.90 -6.70 -17.06
C SER A 47 8.22 -6.17 -16.55
N PRO A 48 9.03 -7.01 -15.90
CA PRO A 48 10.30 -6.55 -15.34
C PRO A 48 11.19 -5.96 -16.42
N ARG A 49 11.71 -4.77 -16.18
CA ARG A 49 12.59 -4.07 -17.14
C ARG A 49 14.04 -4.10 -16.69
N GLU A 50 14.25 -4.16 -15.39
CA GLU A 50 15.56 -4.25 -14.79
C GLU A 50 15.45 -5.13 -13.56
N GLY A 51 16.39 -6.06 -13.39
CA GLY A 51 16.41 -6.96 -12.26
C GLY A 51 15.32 -8.01 -12.30
N GLU A 52 15.16 -8.70 -11.19
CA GLU A 52 14.17 -9.77 -11.04
C GLU A 52 13.11 -9.32 -10.03
N TRP A 53 11.88 -9.78 -10.27
CA TRP A 53 10.76 -9.51 -9.38
C TRP A 53 10.14 -10.85 -9.00
N ASP A 54 10.20 -11.23 -7.74
CA ASP A 54 9.83 -12.56 -7.26
C ASP A 54 8.61 -12.61 -6.36
N GLY A 55 7.73 -11.63 -6.46
CA GLY A 55 6.53 -11.58 -5.62
C GLY A 55 5.39 -10.86 -6.28
N ASP A 56 4.30 -10.75 -5.53
CA ASP A 56 3.10 -10.04 -5.96
C ASP A 56 3.08 -8.64 -5.37
N LEU A 57 2.69 -7.67 -6.18
CA LEU A 57 2.56 -6.29 -5.75
C LEU A 57 1.10 -5.95 -5.53
N ILE A 58 0.81 -5.42 -4.36
CA ILE A 58 -0.52 -4.93 -4.02
C ILE A 58 -0.39 -3.48 -3.61
N ILE A 59 -1.21 -2.60 -4.17
CA ILE A 59 -1.23 -1.19 -3.78
C ILE A 59 -2.67 -0.78 -3.54
N ILE A 60 -2.93 -0.24 -2.36
CA ILE A 60 -4.23 0.29 -1.98
C ILE A 60 -4.04 1.80 -1.79
N ARG A 61 -4.89 2.57 -2.46
CA ARG A 61 -4.86 4.03 -2.35
C ARG A 61 -5.83 4.48 -1.27
N PHE A 62 -5.38 5.43 -0.45
CA PHE A 62 -6.21 6.09 0.56
C PHE A 62 -6.16 7.60 0.33
N PRO A 63 -7.19 8.34 0.78
CA PRO A 63 -7.20 9.80 0.60
C PRO A 63 -6.09 10.52 1.37
N SER A 64 -5.52 9.89 2.39
CA SER A 64 -4.44 10.49 3.18
C SER A 64 -3.65 9.41 3.90
N ALA A 65 -2.47 9.77 4.38
CA ALA A 65 -1.67 8.87 5.21
C ALA A 65 -2.39 8.52 6.50
N SER A 66 -3.09 9.50 7.08
CA SER A 66 -3.87 9.28 8.30
C SER A 66 -4.92 8.18 8.09
N ALA A 67 -5.67 8.26 6.98
CA ALA A 67 -6.69 7.26 6.67
C ALA A 67 -6.07 5.87 6.48
N ALA A 68 -4.93 5.78 5.79
CA ALA A 68 -4.24 4.51 5.56
C ALA A 68 -3.77 3.89 6.87
N ASN A 69 -3.18 4.69 7.74
CA ASN A 69 -2.70 4.21 9.04
C ASN A 69 -3.85 3.80 9.95
N GLU A 70 -4.92 4.59 9.97
CA GLU A 70 -6.11 4.25 10.75
C GLU A 70 -6.74 2.95 10.28
N TRP A 71 -6.78 2.73 8.95
CA TRP A 71 -7.27 1.47 8.41
C TRP A 71 -6.41 0.30 8.89
N TYR A 72 -5.09 0.40 8.77
CA TYR A 72 -4.19 -0.70 9.15
C TYR A 72 -4.37 -1.05 10.63
N ASP A 73 -4.49 -0.03 11.48
CA ASP A 73 -4.61 -0.22 12.92
C ASP A 73 -6.04 -0.52 13.38
N SER A 74 -7.01 -0.48 12.47
CA SER A 74 -8.41 -0.69 12.85
C SER A 74 -8.67 -2.11 13.33
N PRO A 75 -9.59 -2.27 14.28
CA PRO A 75 -9.96 -3.61 14.75
C PRO A 75 -10.43 -4.52 13.61
N GLY A 76 -11.14 -3.95 12.63
CA GLY A 76 -11.63 -4.73 11.49
C GLY A 76 -10.51 -5.34 10.68
N TYR A 77 -9.49 -4.54 10.33
CA TYR A 77 -8.37 -5.07 9.57
C TYR A 77 -7.50 -5.99 10.42
N GLN A 78 -7.22 -5.61 11.65
CA GLN A 78 -6.38 -6.42 12.55
C GLN A 78 -6.98 -7.82 12.78
N ALA A 79 -8.30 -7.93 12.73
CA ALA A 79 -8.97 -9.22 12.91
C ALA A 79 -8.67 -10.19 11.76
N ILE A 80 -8.46 -9.69 10.54
CA ILE A 80 -8.19 -10.54 9.37
C ILE A 80 -6.72 -10.63 9.02
N LEU A 81 -5.88 -9.78 9.58
CA LEU A 81 -4.44 -9.73 9.25
C LEU A 81 -3.75 -11.09 9.38
N PRO A 82 -3.95 -11.88 10.44
CA PRO A 82 -3.30 -13.18 10.56
C PRO A 82 -3.62 -14.15 9.43
N LEU A 83 -4.80 -14.02 8.81
CA LEU A 83 -5.16 -14.87 7.68
C LEU A 83 -4.15 -14.71 6.53
N ARG A 84 -3.57 -13.52 6.38
CA ARG A 84 -2.55 -13.27 5.38
C ARG A 84 -1.16 -13.56 5.90
N THR A 85 -0.81 -13.06 7.09
CA THR A 85 0.57 -13.18 7.60
C THR A 85 0.97 -14.60 7.92
N GLU A 86 0.04 -15.45 8.26
CA GLU A 86 0.32 -16.86 8.54
C GLU A 86 0.41 -17.71 7.27
N ASN A 87 0.02 -17.14 6.12
CA ASN A 87 -0.03 -17.87 4.85
C ASN A 87 0.77 -17.21 3.73
N SER A 88 1.62 -16.26 4.06
CA SER A 88 2.48 -15.61 3.08
C SER A 88 3.66 -14.98 3.78
N GLU A 89 4.66 -14.63 2.99
CA GLU A 89 5.78 -13.82 3.44
C GLU A 89 5.75 -12.51 2.69
N GLY A 90 6.21 -11.45 3.32
CA GLY A 90 6.23 -10.19 2.63
C GLY A 90 6.43 -9.01 3.55
N ILE A 91 6.42 -7.85 2.93
CA ILE A 91 6.55 -6.58 3.63
C ILE A 91 5.38 -5.69 3.24
N VAL A 92 4.97 -4.84 4.17
CA VAL A 92 3.91 -3.87 3.93
C VAL A 92 4.38 -2.54 4.47
N THR A 93 4.16 -1.48 3.69
CA THR A 93 4.46 -0.13 4.14
C THR A 93 3.36 0.81 3.70
N ILE A 94 3.25 1.92 4.40
CA ILE A 94 2.38 3.01 4.00
C ILE A 94 3.29 4.17 3.62
N VAL A 95 3.08 4.74 2.45
CA VAL A 95 3.92 5.81 1.91
C VAL A 95 3.04 6.94 1.39
N ASP A 96 3.49 8.17 1.59
CA ASP A 96 2.80 9.33 1.05
C ASP A 96 2.94 9.36 -0.46
N GLY A 97 1.84 9.68 -1.14
CA GLY A 97 1.87 9.99 -2.55
C GLY A 97 2.24 11.44 -2.77
N VAL A 98 2.04 11.89 -3.98
CA VAL A 98 2.35 13.27 -4.37
C VAL A 98 1.06 14.02 -4.71
N LEU A 99 1.13 15.33 -4.64
CA LEU A 99 0.01 16.17 -5.06
C LEU A 99 -0.10 16.16 -6.59
N PRO A 100 -1.31 16.42 -7.13
CA PRO A 100 -1.47 16.53 -8.58
C PRO A 100 -0.49 17.54 -9.17
N GLY A 101 0.06 17.23 -10.33
CA GLY A 101 1.00 18.11 -11.02
C GLY A 101 2.45 18.00 -10.54
N HIS A 102 2.73 17.12 -9.60
CA HIS A 102 4.10 16.91 -9.12
C HIS A 102 5.01 16.45 -10.24
N ARG A 103 6.22 17.01 -10.29
CA ARG A 103 7.23 16.67 -11.30
C ARG A 103 8.54 16.27 -10.63
N GLY A 104 9.39 15.58 -11.38
CA GLY A 104 10.71 15.18 -10.85
C GLY A 104 11.53 16.33 -10.33
N VAL A 105 11.48 17.47 -11.02
CA VAL A 105 12.23 18.67 -10.58
C VAL A 105 11.76 19.19 -9.23
N ASP A 106 10.50 18.92 -8.88
CA ASP A 106 9.97 19.33 -7.58
C ASP A 106 10.64 18.54 -6.45
N LYS A 107 10.89 17.26 -6.68
CA LYS A 107 11.62 16.44 -5.72
C LYS A 107 13.06 16.88 -5.60
N LEU A 108 13.69 17.24 -6.71
CA LEU A 108 15.04 17.77 -6.70
C LEU A 108 15.12 19.05 -5.87
N ALA A 109 14.17 19.95 -6.08
CA ALA A 109 14.11 21.20 -5.32
C ALA A 109 13.96 20.94 -3.82
N GLU A 110 13.12 19.97 -3.46
CA GLU A 110 12.91 19.57 -2.06
C GLU A 110 14.22 19.05 -1.45
N LEU A 111 14.92 18.18 -2.17
CA LEU A 111 16.18 17.61 -1.68
C LEU A 111 17.26 18.67 -1.52
N LEU A 112 17.34 19.62 -2.46
CA LEU A 112 18.29 20.74 -2.38
C LEU A 112 17.89 21.72 -1.27
N GLY A 113 16.59 21.95 -1.12
CA GLY A 113 16.08 22.83 -0.07
C GLY A 113 16.30 22.29 1.32
N ALA A 114 16.29 20.98 1.49
CA ALA A 114 16.55 20.33 2.77
C ALA A 114 17.97 20.67 3.27
N ASP A 115 18.94 20.74 2.34
CA ASP A 115 20.31 21.09 2.69
C ASP A 115 20.42 22.56 3.07
N SER A 116 19.66 23.42 2.40
CA SER A 116 19.74 24.84 2.62
C SER A 116 19.03 25.33 3.87
N THR A 117 18.12 24.51 4.42
CA THR A 117 17.37 24.87 5.62
C THR A 117 18.03 24.46 6.92
N ALA A 118 19.12 23.78 6.79
CA ALA A 118 19.87 23.30 7.95
C ALA A 118 20.36 24.42 8.84
#